data_524d64787600d09b42ed1c8674c0390d
#
_entry.id   524d64787600d09b42ed1c8674c0390d
#
_cell.length_a   1.000
_cell.length_b   1.000
_cell.length_c   1.000
_cell.angle_alpha   90.00
_cell.angle_beta   90.00
_cell.angle_gamma   90.00
#
_symmetry.space_group_name_H-M   'P 1'
#
loop_
_entity.id
_entity.type
_entity.pdbx_description
1 polymer ?
#
loop_
_entity_poly.entity_id
_entity_poly.type
_entity_poly.pdbx_seq_one_letter_code
_entity_poly.pdbx_strand_id
1 'polypeptide(L)' 'MSKVRRHYSSEFKAKVALAALKGDQTTSELAARFEVHPSMVSQWKRELLDNA' A
#
# COMPACT_ATOMS: atom_id res chain seq x y z
N MET A 1 -22.31 -4.36 -2.55
CA MET A 1 -21.88 -4.05 -2.62
C MET A 1 -21.10 -3.61 -2.87
N SER A 2 -20.68 -3.39 -2.74
CA SER A 2 -19.95 -2.90 -2.84
C SER A 2 -19.28 -2.58 -3.18
N LYS A 3 -18.96 -2.29 -3.27
CA LYS A 3 -18.24 -1.98 -3.51
C LYS A 3 -17.51 -1.42 -3.54
N VAL A 4 -17.21 -1.38 -3.77
CA VAL A 4 -16.52 -0.65 -3.44
C VAL A 4 -15.35 -0.28 -3.93
N ARG A 5 -15.18 0.37 -4.46
CA ARG A 5 -14.15 0.82 -5.04
C ARG A 5 -13.63 1.85 -4.25
N ARG A 6 -12.86 1.71 -3.42
CA ARG A 6 -12.23 2.66 -2.72
C ARG A 6 -11.32 3.35 -3.58
N HIS A 7 -11.29 4.59 -3.63
CA HIS A 7 -10.37 5.34 -4.39
C HIS A 7 -9.23 5.68 -3.50
N TYR A 8 -8.05 5.31 -3.80
CA TYR A 8 -6.85 5.61 -3.03
C TYR A 8 -6.12 6.77 -3.69
N SER A 9 -5.88 7.83 -2.97
CA SER A 9 -5.16 8.97 -3.51
C SER A 9 -3.69 8.62 -3.71
N SER A 10 -3.01 9.41 -4.53
CA SER A 10 -1.58 9.19 -4.75
C SER A 10 -0.81 9.33 -3.45
N GLU A 11 -1.21 10.26 -2.61
CA GLU A 11 -0.57 10.46 -1.33
C GLU A 11 -0.71 9.23 -0.44
N PHE A 12 -1.91 8.65 -0.44
CA PHE A 12 -2.15 7.48 0.38
C PHE A 12 -1.30 6.30 -0.09
N LYS A 13 -1.26 6.08 -1.40
CA LYS A 13 -0.48 4.99 -1.95
C LYS A 13 1.00 5.18 -1.65
N ALA A 14 1.49 6.39 -1.81
CA ALA A 14 2.88 6.68 -1.53
C ALA A 14 3.21 6.44 -0.06
N LYS A 15 2.30 6.81 0.81
CA LYS A 15 2.50 6.62 2.24
C LYS A 15 2.63 5.13 2.57
N VAL A 16 1.75 4.31 2.01
CA VAL A 16 1.80 2.88 2.25
C VAL A 16 3.08 2.29 1.66
N ALA A 17 3.42 2.70 0.45
CA ALA A 17 4.62 2.19 -0.20
C ALA A 17 5.87 2.55 0.56
N LEU A 18 5.95 3.79 1.05
CA LEU A 18 7.11 4.22 1.83
C LEU A 18 7.22 3.44 3.12
N ALA A 19 6.09 3.18 3.77
CA ALA A 19 6.10 2.40 5.00
C ALA A 19 6.61 0.99 4.72
N ALA A 20 6.24 0.44 3.56
CA ALA A 20 6.70 -0.89 3.17
C ALA A 20 8.20 -0.89 2.90
N LEU A 21 8.71 0.18 2.31
CA LEU A 21 10.14 0.27 2.03
C LEU A 21 10.97 0.40 3.28
N LYS A 22 10.41 0.98 4.31
CA LYS A 22 11.13 1.15 5.57
C LYS A 22 11.46 -0.20 6.19
N GLY A 23 10.61 -1.19 5.96
CA GLY A 23 10.88 -2.51 6.48
C GLY A 23 10.59 -2.72 7.95
N ASP A 24 9.97 -1.76 8.59
CA ASP A 24 9.62 -1.89 10.01
C ASP A 24 8.52 -2.88 10.24
N GLN A 25 7.66 -3.05 9.25
CA GLN A 25 6.50 -3.92 9.38
C GLN A 25 6.38 -4.79 8.15
N THR A 26 5.75 -5.94 8.33
CA THR A 26 5.54 -6.85 7.22
C THR A 26 4.41 -6.32 6.35
N THR A 27 4.30 -6.87 5.14
CA THR A 27 3.23 -6.51 4.25
C THR A 27 1.87 -6.75 4.88
N SER A 28 1.74 -7.87 5.59
CA SER A 28 0.49 -8.20 6.27
C SER A 28 0.14 -7.18 7.32
N GLU A 29 1.14 -6.75 8.08
CA GLU A 29 0.91 -5.76 9.13
C GLU A 29 0.50 -4.43 8.55
N LEU A 30 1.16 -4.03 7.46
CA LEU A 30 0.82 -2.77 6.81
C LEU A 30 -0.58 -2.83 6.22
N ALA A 31 -0.92 -3.96 5.63
CA ALA A 31 -2.23 -4.14 5.05
C ALA A 31 -3.32 -3.96 6.11
N ALA A 32 -3.10 -4.53 7.27
CA ALA A 32 -4.05 -4.41 8.36
C ALA A 32 -4.11 -2.98 8.87
N ARG A 33 -2.96 -2.36 8.99
CA ARG A 33 -2.89 -1.00 9.51
C ARG A 33 -3.59 0.00 8.61
N PHE A 34 -3.39 -0.13 7.31
CA PHE A 34 -3.99 0.79 6.36
C PHE A 34 -5.30 0.28 5.80
N GLU A 35 -5.72 -0.90 6.24
CA GLU A 35 -6.99 -1.50 5.82
C GLU A 35 -7.04 -1.72 4.32
N VAL A 36 -5.97 -2.26 3.77
CA VAL A 36 -5.91 -2.61 2.36
C VAL A 36 -5.47 -4.06 2.25
N HIS A 37 -5.63 -4.63 1.08
CA HIS A 37 -5.20 -5.99 0.85
C HIS A 37 -3.67 -6.03 0.79
N PRO A 38 -3.04 -7.09 1.31
CA PRO A 38 -1.57 -7.19 1.28
C PRO A 38 -1.00 -7.09 -0.12
N SER A 39 -1.70 -7.61 -1.12
CA SER A 39 -1.20 -7.54 -2.48
C SER A 39 -1.10 -6.10 -2.97
N MET A 40 -1.96 -5.22 -2.46
CA MET A 40 -1.90 -3.82 -2.84
C MET A 40 -0.67 -3.15 -2.27
N VAL A 41 -0.28 -3.53 -1.06
CA VAL A 41 0.92 -2.98 -0.46
C VAL A 41 2.12 -3.34 -1.31
N SER A 42 2.23 -4.60 -1.71
CA SER A 42 3.33 -5.06 -2.54
C SER A 42 3.33 -4.36 -3.90
N GLN A 43 2.16 -4.22 -4.48
CA GLN A 43 2.04 -3.59 -5.79
C GLN A 43 2.46 -2.13 -5.74
N TRP A 44 2.00 -1.40 -4.74
CA TRP A 44 2.35 0.01 -4.63
C TRP A 44 3.83 0.20 -4.32
N LYS A 45 4.39 -0.69 -3.52
CA LYS A 45 5.80 -0.63 -3.24
C LYS A 45 6.60 -0.79 -4.52
N ARG A 46 6.19 -1.75 -5.34
CA ARG A 46 6.86 -2.01 -6.60
C ARG A 46 6.73 -0.83 -7.56
N GLU A 47 5.54 -0.25 -7.62
CA GLU A 47 5.33 0.89 -8.49
C GLU A 47 6.21 2.06 -8.08
N LEU A 48 6.37 2.27 -6.80
CA LEU A 48 7.21 3.34 -6.31
C LEU A 48 8.66 3.12 -6.72
N LEU A 49 9.12 1.89 -6.61
CA LEU A 49 10.48 1.56 -7.00
C LEU A 49 10.69 1.72 -8.50
N ASP A 50 9.70 1.33 -9.28
CA ASP A 50 9.80 1.43 -10.74
C ASP A 50 9.83 2.88 -11.20
N ASN A 51 9.14 3.74 -10.50
CA ASN A 51 9.06 5.13 -10.90
C ASN A 51 10.10 6.02 -10.28
N ALA A 52 10.90 5.48 -9.44
CA ALA A 52 11.91 6.28 -8.71
C ALA A 52 13.11 6.68 -9.57
#